data_8c9aa6346150180f53b587f15ab492b1
#
_entry.id   8c9aa6346150180f53b587f15ab492b1
#
_cell.length_a   1.000
_cell.length_b   1.000
_cell.length_c   1.000
_cell.angle_alpha   90.00
_cell.angle_beta   90.00
_cell.angle_gamma   90.00
#
_symmetry.space_group_name_H-M   'P 1'
#
loop_
_entity.id
_entity.type
_entity.pdbx_description
1 polymer ?
#
loop_
_entity_poly.entity_id
_entity_poly.type
_entity_poly.pdbx_seq_one_letter_code
_entity_poly.pdbx_strand_id
1 'polypeptide(L)'
;MSSCRRTKNKQCPLSLLPLHSTVSHSRSAPFPSISLLPIKLRLQPRSQPKTSTTPSRPAPPSLAAMQQHLCVLLVLAALTASPLAAAWRPWPPRDNATTAAGLGASKKFEGSSEFVKLEYHMGPVLASAITVHPIWYGAWPAAQKRTIRAFLRSLAPPPDSEARIPPPSVSAWWRTVRLYTDQTSANVSAAVSLGAEKCDARMSRGARLSRMDIQAVVRDAVTARTRPLPVDSSGGVYLVLTSPEVSVEDFCGQVCGFHYFTFPSVVGYTLPYAWVGNSARRCPEVCAYPFAIPAYVPGRKPEAPPNGDVGVDGMVSVIAHELAELASNPLANAWYAGSDPSFPTEIADLCEGIYGTGGGGAYTGQLLTDARSGAAYNVNGAGGRRFLVQWVWNPVLSYCSGPNALDQ
;
A
#
# COMPACT_ATOMS: atom_id res chain seq x y z
N MET A 1 -17.71 19.36 1.83
CA MET A 1 -17.93 18.31 0.82
C MET A 1 -17.47 18.84 -0.54
N SER A 2 -16.21 18.63 -0.91
CA SER A 2 -15.65 19.16 -2.17
C SER A 2 -15.44 18.00 -3.13
N SER A 3 -16.41 17.84 -4.03
CA SER A 3 -16.41 16.84 -5.11
C SER A 3 -15.41 17.24 -6.21
N CYS A 4 -14.64 16.30 -6.74
CA CYS A 4 -13.94 16.47 -8.03
C CYS A 4 -14.98 16.68 -9.16
N ARG A 5 -15.51 17.86 -9.33
CA ARG A 5 -16.37 18.22 -10.47
C ARG A 5 -15.57 18.95 -11.54
N ARG A 6 -15.80 18.58 -12.78
CA ARG A 6 -15.40 19.30 -13.99
C ARG A 6 -16.07 20.68 -13.99
N THR A 7 -15.31 21.75 -13.90
CA THR A 7 -15.84 23.11 -14.16
C THR A 7 -15.73 23.40 -15.65
N LYS A 8 -16.88 23.64 -16.28
CA LYS A 8 -16.98 24.26 -17.61
C LYS A 8 -16.58 25.74 -17.47
N ASN A 9 -15.76 26.21 -18.41
CA ASN A 9 -15.43 27.62 -18.59
C ASN A 9 -16.69 28.50 -18.63
N LYS A 10 -16.75 29.48 -17.74
CA LYS A 10 -17.49 30.72 -17.95
C LYS A 10 -16.55 31.88 -17.68
N GLN A 11 -16.35 32.69 -18.70
CA GLN A 11 -15.71 34.00 -18.63
C GLN A 11 -16.47 34.88 -17.65
N CYS A 12 -15.76 35.59 -16.79
CA CYS A 12 -16.31 36.72 -16.02
C CYS A 12 -15.63 38.00 -16.46
N PRO A 13 -16.35 39.10 -16.57
CA PRO A 13 -15.84 40.38 -17.05
C PRO A 13 -15.05 41.14 -15.97
N LEU A 14 -14.10 41.94 -16.46
CA LEU A 14 -13.32 42.91 -15.69
C LEU A 14 -14.19 43.96 -15.05
N SER A 15 -13.98 44.25 -13.76
CA SER A 15 -14.30 45.54 -13.17
C SER A 15 -13.08 46.06 -12.38
N LEU A 16 -12.68 47.28 -12.79
CA LEU A 16 -11.61 48.09 -12.21
C LEU A 16 -12.13 48.86 -10.98
N LEU A 17 -11.26 49.09 -9.99
CA LEU A 17 -11.07 50.31 -9.15
C LEU A 17 -10.60 49.97 -7.73
N PRO A 18 -9.99 50.91 -6.97
CA PRO A 18 -8.64 51.45 -7.11
C PRO A 18 -7.73 51.27 -5.88
N LEU A 19 -6.45 51.63 -6.08
CA LEU A 19 -5.35 51.73 -5.11
C LEU A 19 -5.65 52.61 -3.88
N HIS A 20 -5.25 52.15 -2.70
CA HIS A 20 -4.70 53.00 -1.64
C HIS A 20 -3.46 52.40 -1.04
N SER A 21 -2.39 53.20 -1.18
CA SER A 21 -1.06 52.99 -0.64
C SER A 21 -0.99 53.43 0.83
N THR A 22 -0.40 52.62 1.69
CA THR A 22 0.27 53.14 2.89
C THR A 22 1.61 52.43 3.07
N VAL A 23 2.66 53.23 2.94
CA VAL A 23 4.06 52.88 3.19
C VAL A 23 4.30 52.89 4.70
N SER A 24 4.87 51.85 5.24
CA SER A 24 5.48 51.87 6.56
C SER A 24 6.91 51.33 6.45
N HIS A 25 7.87 52.21 6.69
CA HIS A 25 9.30 51.93 6.81
C HIS A 25 9.60 51.25 8.14
N SER A 26 10.33 50.14 8.13
CA SER A 26 11.15 49.74 9.29
C SER A 26 12.51 49.25 8.83
N ARG A 27 13.50 49.73 9.57
CA ARG A 27 14.94 49.77 9.32
C ARG A 27 15.58 48.39 9.33
N SER A 28 16.50 48.19 8.39
CA SER A 28 17.47 47.12 8.31
C SER A 28 18.61 47.31 9.31
N ALA A 29 19.03 46.23 9.97
CA ALA A 29 20.30 46.10 10.66
C ALA A 29 21.23 45.16 9.87
N PRO A 30 22.56 45.41 9.85
CA PRO A 30 23.47 44.74 8.93
C PRO A 30 24.03 43.43 9.52
N PHE A 31 24.22 42.44 8.67
CA PHE A 31 24.95 41.19 8.92
C PHE A 31 26.46 41.43 8.78
N PRO A 32 27.32 40.79 9.61
CA PRO A 32 28.78 40.90 9.49
C PRO A 32 29.31 39.99 8.38
N SER A 33 30.20 40.58 7.56
CA SER A 33 30.93 39.92 6.49
C SER A 33 32.04 39.03 7.05
N ILE A 34 32.07 37.77 6.65
CA ILE A 34 33.20 36.86 6.90
C ILE A 34 34.14 36.94 5.68
N SER A 35 35.35 37.41 5.91
CA SER A 35 36.45 37.54 4.97
C SER A 35 37.11 36.19 4.72
N LEU A 36 37.14 35.71 3.47
CA LEU A 36 37.92 34.56 3.04
C LEU A 36 39.34 35.01 2.67
N LEU A 37 40.34 34.54 3.41
CA LEU A 37 41.77 34.67 3.09
C LEU A 37 42.17 33.58 2.06
N PRO A 38 42.97 33.93 1.03
CA PRO A 38 43.47 32.95 0.08
C PRO A 38 44.75 32.26 0.55
N ILE A 39 44.74 30.94 0.59
CA ILE A 39 45.94 30.13 0.84
C ILE A 39 46.74 30.05 -0.47
N LYS A 40 47.91 30.68 -0.50
CA LYS A 40 48.91 30.54 -1.56
C LYS A 40 49.70 29.25 -1.37
N LEU A 41 49.52 28.28 -2.27
CA LEU A 41 50.44 27.18 -2.41
C LEU A 41 51.65 27.60 -3.28
N ARG A 42 52.80 27.48 -2.69
CA ARG A 42 54.11 27.78 -3.28
C ARG A 42 54.63 26.52 -3.99
N LEU A 43 54.69 26.54 -5.31
CA LEU A 43 55.33 25.52 -6.11
C LEU A 43 56.85 25.79 -6.19
N GLN A 44 57.67 24.81 -5.79
CA GLN A 44 59.10 24.80 -6.10
C GLN A 44 59.37 23.86 -7.28
N PRO A 45 60.24 24.24 -8.22
CA PRO A 45 60.58 23.36 -9.33
C PRO A 45 61.72 22.40 -8.92
N ARG A 46 61.58 21.14 -9.23
CA ARG A 46 62.65 20.14 -9.10
C ARG A 46 63.00 19.58 -10.50
N SER A 47 64.25 19.66 -10.83
CA SER A 47 64.95 19.31 -12.04
C SER A 47 64.77 17.82 -12.46
N GLN A 48 64.64 17.61 -13.75
CA GLN A 48 64.68 16.28 -14.42
C GLN A 48 66.10 15.70 -14.50
N PRO A 49 66.23 14.38 -14.51
CA PRO A 49 67.17 13.71 -15.41
C PRO A 49 66.43 12.85 -16.45
N LYS A 50 66.88 12.97 -17.68
CA LYS A 50 66.49 12.13 -18.83
C LYS A 50 67.03 10.71 -18.65
N THR A 51 66.16 9.71 -18.72
CA THR A 51 66.56 8.36 -19.13
C THR A 51 65.42 7.74 -19.95
N SER A 52 65.81 7.29 -21.14
CA SER A 52 64.99 6.56 -22.11
C SER A 52 64.69 5.14 -21.53
N THR A 53 63.43 4.73 -21.54
CA THR A 53 63.06 3.35 -21.48
C THR A 53 61.76 3.09 -22.25
N THR A 54 61.83 2.07 -23.08
CA THR A 54 60.85 1.41 -23.91
C THR A 54 59.53 1.09 -23.15
N PRO A 55 58.37 1.12 -23.79
CA PRO A 55 57.09 0.82 -23.11
C PRO A 55 56.98 -0.70 -22.87
N SER A 56 57.03 -1.07 -21.60
CA SER A 56 56.73 -2.43 -21.16
C SER A 56 55.20 -2.61 -21.07
N ARG A 57 54.71 -3.74 -21.59
CA ARG A 57 53.34 -4.23 -21.51
C ARG A 57 52.84 -4.22 -20.05
N PRO A 58 51.61 -3.78 -19.76
CA PRO A 58 51.08 -3.84 -18.40
C PRO A 58 50.93 -5.32 -17.97
N ALA A 59 51.38 -5.61 -16.78
CA ALA A 59 51.24 -6.92 -16.16
C ALA A 59 49.73 -7.20 -15.84
N PRO A 60 49.26 -8.45 -15.91
CA PRO A 60 47.88 -8.78 -15.54
C PRO A 60 47.66 -8.48 -14.07
N PRO A 61 46.41 -8.02 -13.71
CA PRO A 61 46.08 -7.72 -12.33
C PRO A 61 46.22 -8.96 -11.45
N SER A 62 46.74 -8.77 -10.24
CA SER A 62 46.91 -9.86 -9.26
C SER A 62 45.56 -10.47 -8.88
N LEU A 63 45.53 -11.76 -8.54
CA LEU A 63 44.33 -12.47 -8.06
C LEU A 63 43.60 -11.71 -6.93
N ALA A 64 44.36 -11.03 -6.06
CA ALA A 64 43.78 -10.19 -4.98
C ALA A 64 43.00 -8.97 -5.49
N ALA A 65 43.48 -8.33 -6.57
CA ALA A 65 42.77 -7.21 -7.18
C ALA A 65 41.49 -7.68 -7.88
N MET A 66 41.51 -8.83 -8.55
CA MET A 66 40.29 -9.42 -9.12
C MET A 66 39.28 -9.82 -8.06
N GLN A 67 39.71 -10.32 -6.91
CA GLN A 67 38.83 -10.70 -5.82
C GLN A 67 38.20 -9.48 -5.15
N GLN A 68 38.94 -8.37 -5.01
CA GLN A 68 38.37 -7.10 -4.52
C GLN A 68 37.34 -6.50 -5.49
N HIS A 69 37.59 -6.52 -6.79
CA HIS A 69 36.61 -6.06 -7.78
C HIS A 69 35.36 -6.93 -7.82
N LEU A 70 35.50 -8.24 -7.66
CA LEU A 70 34.36 -9.16 -7.59
C LEU A 70 33.52 -8.92 -6.33
N CYS A 71 34.14 -8.68 -5.17
CA CYS A 71 33.43 -8.32 -3.94
C CYS A 71 32.70 -6.97 -4.06
N VAL A 72 33.33 -5.96 -4.68
CA VAL A 72 32.67 -4.65 -4.88
C VAL A 72 31.50 -4.79 -5.86
N LEU A 73 31.60 -5.59 -6.92
CA LEU A 73 30.49 -5.83 -7.84
C LEU A 73 29.36 -6.62 -7.20
N LEU A 74 29.66 -7.59 -6.33
CA LEU A 74 28.64 -8.34 -5.58
C LEU A 74 27.93 -7.46 -4.53
N VAL A 75 28.67 -6.56 -3.87
CA VAL A 75 28.09 -5.61 -2.93
C VAL A 75 27.23 -4.57 -3.67
N LEU A 76 27.66 -4.08 -4.84
CA LEU A 76 26.86 -3.18 -5.68
C LEU A 76 25.62 -3.89 -6.23
N ALA A 77 25.71 -5.16 -6.62
CA ALA A 77 24.55 -5.94 -7.04
C ALA A 77 23.56 -6.19 -5.89
N ALA A 78 24.05 -6.38 -4.66
CA ALA A 78 23.22 -6.51 -3.47
C ALA A 78 22.54 -5.18 -3.10
N LEU A 79 23.17 -4.03 -3.38
CA LEU A 79 22.61 -2.70 -3.11
C LEU A 79 21.56 -2.27 -4.16
N THR A 80 21.51 -2.91 -5.33
CA THR A 80 20.49 -2.65 -6.36
C THR A 80 19.26 -3.55 -6.24
N ALA A 81 19.29 -4.56 -5.34
CA ALA A 81 18.09 -5.31 -4.98
C ALA A 81 17.17 -4.36 -4.18
N SER A 82 16.23 -3.73 -4.87
CA SER A 82 15.20 -2.92 -4.22
C SER A 82 14.48 -3.79 -3.19
N PRO A 83 14.28 -3.34 -1.95
CA PRO A 83 13.46 -4.07 -1.00
C PRO A 83 12.06 -4.19 -1.62
N LEU A 84 11.65 -5.42 -1.91
CA LEU A 84 10.29 -5.68 -2.36
C LEU A 84 9.37 -5.39 -1.18
N ALA A 85 8.49 -4.41 -1.36
CA ALA A 85 7.43 -4.13 -0.41
C ALA A 85 6.54 -5.37 -0.25
N ALA A 86 5.98 -5.59 0.93
CA ALA A 86 4.96 -6.58 1.14
C ALA A 86 3.84 -6.38 0.11
N ALA A 87 3.46 -7.43 -0.57
CA ALA A 87 2.56 -7.34 -1.72
C ALA A 87 1.53 -8.47 -1.66
N TRP A 88 0.29 -8.11 -1.91
CA TRP A 88 -0.77 -9.10 -2.10
C TRP A 88 -0.49 -9.92 -3.36
N ARG A 89 -0.50 -11.24 -3.22
CA ARG A 89 -0.20 -12.17 -4.31
C ARG A 89 -1.47 -12.59 -5.05
N PRO A 90 -1.37 -12.81 -6.37
CA PRO A 90 -2.49 -13.39 -7.12
C PRO A 90 -2.87 -14.77 -6.57
N TRP A 91 -4.14 -14.99 -6.41
CA TRP A 91 -4.71 -16.27 -6.02
C TRP A 91 -4.99 -17.16 -7.24
N PRO A 92 -4.78 -18.50 -7.15
CA PRO A 92 -3.95 -19.20 -6.15
C PRO A 92 -2.45 -19.10 -6.47
N PRO A 93 -1.56 -19.35 -5.46
CA PRO A 93 -0.12 -19.40 -5.72
C PRO A 93 0.22 -20.46 -6.77
N ARG A 94 1.15 -20.15 -7.66
CA ARG A 94 1.53 -21.04 -8.78
C ARG A 94 2.36 -22.26 -8.36
N ASP A 95 2.66 -22.45 -7.11
CA ASP A 95 3.48 -23.57 -6.66
C ASP A 95 2.67 -24.85 -6.68
N ASN A 96 3.18 -25.86 -7.43
CA ASN A 96 2.63 -27.20 -7.63
C ASN A 96 2.56 -28.00 -6.31
N ALA A 97 1.89 -27.53 -5.32
CA ALA A 97 1.50 -28.32 -4.18
C ALA A 97 0.21 -29.08 -4.51
N THR A 98 0.35 -30.09 -5.36
CA THR A 98 -0.62 -31.17 -5.46
C THR A 98 -0.67 -31.93 -4.14
N THR A 99 -1.59 -31.55 -3.28
CA THR A 99 -2.22 -32.50 -2.36
C THR A 99 -3.65 -32.05 -2.12
N ALA A 100 -4.55 -32.54 -2.96
CA ALA A 100 -5.94 -32.64 -2.62
C ALA A 100 -6.06 -33.69 -1.47
N ALA A 101 -5.92 -33.24 -0.25
CA ALA A 101 -6.13 -34.06 0.93
C ALA A 101 -7.03 -33.29 1.90
N GLY A 102 -8.24 -33.78 2.07
CA GLY A 102 -9.07 -33.49 3.23
C GLY A 102 -9.97 -32.26 3.08
N LEU A 103 -11.13 -32.44 2.53
CA LEU A 103 -12.30 -31.58 2.70
C LEU A 103 -12.80 -31.64 4.16
N GLY A 104 -11.99 -31.13 5.08
CA GLY A 104 -12.39 -30.91 6.46
C GLY A 104 -12.58 -29.42 6.67
N ALA A 105 -13.82 -28.96 6.83
CA ALA A 105 -14.11 -27.60 7.21
C ALA A 105 -13.39 -27.27 8.54
N SER A 106 -12.24 -26.61 8.48
CA SER A 106 -11.51 -26.15 9.63
C SER A 106 -11.31 -24.65 9.51
N LYS A 107 -11.50 -23.92 10.60
CA LYS A 107 -11.07 -22.52 10.73
C LYS A 107 -9.56 -22.34 10.57
N LYS A 108 -8.82 -23.44 10.68
CA LYS A 108 -7.37 -23.42 10.57
C LYS A 108 -6.99 -23.32 9.11
N PHE A 109 -6.06 -22.44 8.83
CA PHE A 109 -5.37 -22.40 7.54
C PHE A 109 -4.78 -23.79 7.26
N GLU A 110 -5.13 -24.41 6.12
CA GLU A 110 -4.71 -25.79 5.81
C GLU A 110 -3.19 -25.93 5.52
N GLY A 111 -2.49 -24.80 5.33
CA GLY A 111 -1.03 -24.75 5.28
C GLY A 111 -0.36 -25.00 6.63
N SER A 112 -1.09 -25.58 7.58
CA SER A 112 -0.73 -25.88 8.96
C SER A 112 -0.21 -24.70 9.77
N SER A 113 -1.07 -24.16 10.63
CA SER A 113 -0.72 -23.20 11.67
C SER A 113 0.49 -23.62 12.55
N GLU A 114 0.85 -24.90 12.51
CA GLU A 114 2.00 -25.46 13.23
C GLU A 114 3.35 -25.04 12.61
N PHE A 115 3.38 -24.68 11.34
CA PHE A 115 4.58 -24.23 10.62
C PHE A 115 4.67 -22.72 10.42
N VAL A 116 3.57 -22.00 10.63
CA VAL A 116 3.55 -20.56 10.49
C VAL A 116 3.73 -19.92 11.86
N LYS A 117 4.87 -19.28 12.06
CA LYS A 117 5.13 -18.42 13.21
C LYS A 117 5.05 -16.98 12.77
N LEU A 118 3.91 -16.36 13.01
CA LEU A 118 3.82 -14.91 12.96
C LEU A 118 4.52 -14.36 14.20
N GLU A 119 5.56 -13.56 14.01
CA GLU A 119 6.41 -13.05 15.08
C GLU A 119 6.36 -11.52 15.12
N TYR A 120 6.59 -10.97 16.30
CA TYR A 120 6.72 -9.53 16.49
C TYR A 120 8.20 -9.13 16.47
N HIS A 121 8.57 -8.25 15.52
CA HIS A 121 9.94 -7.82 15.26
C HIS A 121 10.29 -6.44 15.83
N MET A 122 9.60 -6.03 16.90
CA MET A 122 9.88 -4.81 17.67
C MET A 122 9.60 -3.48 16.96
N GLY A 123 8.95 -3.49 15.80
CA GLY A 123 8.51 -2.28 15.09
C GLY A 123 7.21 -1.69 15.66
N PRO A 124 6.86 -0.47 15.27
CA PRO A 124 5.59 0.13 15.66
C PRO A 124 4.41 -0.47 14.91
N VAL A 125 3.23 -0.41 15.52
CA VAL A 125 1.94 -0.53 14.83
C VAL A 125 1.30 0.85 14.70
N LEU A 126 0.28 1.01 13.87
CA LEU A 126 -0.48 2.27 13.81
C LEU A 126 -1.42 2.39 15.03
N ALA A 127 -0.85 2.79 16.16
CA ALA A 127 -1.58 2.93 17.43
C ALA A 127 -2.34 4.26 17.56
N SER A 128 -1.87 5.32 16.89
CA SER A 128 -2.56 6.61 16.83
C SER A 128 -3.79 6.56 15.93
N ALA A 129 -4.71 7.54 16.05
CA ALA A 129 -5.87 7.63 15.18
C ALA A 129 -5.47 7.64 13.71
N ILE A 130 -5.97 6.66 12.96
CA ILE A 130 -5.63 6.46 11.55
C ILE A 130 -6.49 7.37 10.67
N THR A 131 -5.85 8.15 9.79
CA THR A 131 -6.53 8.95 8.78
C THR A 131 -6.12 8.49 7.39
N VAL A 132 -7.03 7.83 6.67
CA VAL A 132 -6.77 7.34 5.32
C VAL A 132 -7.00 8.46 4.30
N HIS A 133 -5.99 8.78 3.51
CA HIS A 133 -5.99 9.80 2.46
C HIS A 133 -5.98 9.17 1.07
N PRO A 134 -7.15 9.00 0.40
CA PRO A 134 -7.19 8.45 -0.95
C PRO A 134 -6.57 9.39 -1.98
N ILE A 135 -5.71 8.83 -2.84
CA ILE A 135 -5.14 9.49 -4.01
C ILE A 135 -5.70 8.78 -5.25
N TRP A 136 -6.64 9.42 -5.93
CA TRP A 136 -7.31 8.88 -7.11
C TRP A 136 -6.48 9.17 -8.36
N TYR A 137 -5.72 8.20 -8.81
CA TYR A 137 -4.85 8.32 -9.98
C TYR A 137 -5.55 7.75 -11.22
N GLY A 138 -5.75 8.58 -12.26
CA GLY A 138 -6.50 8.26 -13.47
C GLY A 138 -7.99 8.65 -13.40
N ALA A 139 -8.80 8.07 -14.28
CA ALA A 139 -10.21 8.42 -14.43
C ALA A 139 -11.10 7.59 -13.48
N TRP A 140 -11.76 8.25 -12.55
CA TRP A 140 -12.58 7.61 -11.53
C TRP A 140 -14.04 8.05 -11.57
N PRO A 141 -14.99 7.19 -11.94
CA PRO A 141 -16.42 7.44 -11.82
C PRO A 141 -16.83 7.70 -10.36
N ALA A 142 -17.80 8.61 -10.18
CA ALA A 142 -18.27 8.97 -8.84
C ALA A 142 -18.88 7.77 -8.08
N ALA A 143 -19.49 6.81 -8.78
CA ALA A 143 -20.03 5.59 -8.19
C ALA A 143 -18.95 4.73 -7.55
N GLN A 144 -17.86 4.48 -8.27
CA GLN A 144 -16.72 3.70 -7.79
C GLN A 144 -16.10 4.34 -6.54
N LYS A 145 -15.85 5.66 -6.58
CA LYS A 145 -15.37 6.41 -5.40
C LYS A 145 -16.32 6.29 -4.21
N ARG A 146 -17.64 6.30 -4.43
CA ARG A 146 -18.62 6.13 -3.35
C ARG A 146 -18.53 4.77 -2.68
N THR A 147 -18.31 3.70 -3.45
CA THR A 147 -18.14 2.34 -2.91
C THR A 147 -16.92 2.25 -2.02
N ILE A 148 -15.75 2.67 -2.50
CA ILE A 148 -14.49 2.62 -1.72
C ILE A 148 -14.59 3.53 -0.47
N ARG A 149 -15.13 4.75 -0.59
CA ARG A 149 -15.36 5.63 0.56
C ARG A 149 -16.29 5.03 1.59
N ALA A 150 -17.31 4.32 1.16
CA ALA A 150 -18.23 3.64 2.07
C ALA A 150 -17.52 2.53 2.85
N PHE A 151 -16.67 1.75 2.20
CA PHE A 151 -15.84 0.76 2.87
C PHE A 151 -14.93 1.41 3.92
N LEU A 152 -14.15 2.42 3.54
CA LEU A 152 -13.25 3.12 4.47
C LEU A 152 -13.97 3.70 5.69
N ARG A 153 -15.17 4.26 5.50
CA ARG A 153 -16.01 4.75 6.60
C ARG A 153 -16.61 3.63 7.47
N SER A 154 -16.62 2.41 6.96
CA SER A 154 -17.15 1.26 7.69
C SER A 154 -16.13 0.63 8.65
N LEU A 155 -14.85 0.99 8.55
CA LEU A 155 -13.80 0.49 9.44
C LEU A 155 -14.01 0.96 10.88
N ALA A 156 -14.39 2.23 11.09
CA ALA A 156 -14.73 2.78 12.38
C ALA A 156 -15.92 3.78 12.22
N PRO A 157 -17.13 3.30 12.04
CA PRO A 157 -18.29 4.16 11.92
C PRO A 157 -18.60 4.84 13.27
N PRO A 158 -19.22 6.04 13.25
CA PRO A 158 -19.73 6.65 14.47
C PRO A 158 -20.70 5.70 15.20
N PRO A 159 -20.79 5.72 16.55
CA PRO A 159 -21.58 4.77 17.33
C PRO A 159 -23.05 4.66 16.89
N ASP A 160 -23.72 5.77 16.61
CA ASP A 160 -25.11 5.79 16.11
C ASP A 160 -25.26 5.13 14.74
N SER A 161 -24.20 5.16 13.93
CA SER A 161 -24.17 4.52 12.61
C SER A 161 -23.80 3.05 12.73
N GLU A 162 -22.90 2.69 13.64
CA GLU A 162 -22.50 1.32 13.91
C GLU A 162 -23.68 0.49 14.41
N ALA A 163 -24.47 1.01 15.33
CA ALA A 163 -25.67 0.35 15.86
C ALA A 163 -26.72 0.01 14.77
N ARG A 164 -26.65 0.66 13.61
CA ARG A 164 -27.53 0.39 12.47
C ARG A 164 -26.95 -0.55 11.42
N ILE A 165 -25.67 -0.94 11.57
CA ILE A 165 -25.02 -1.89 10.66
C ILE A 165 -25.24 -3.29 11.22
N PRO A 166 -25.99 -4.17 10.54
CA PRO A 166 -26.20 -5.52 11.04
C PRO A 166 -24.88 -6.32 11.04
N PRO A 167 -24.69 -7.22 12.00
CA PRO A 167 -23.57 -8.16 11.94
C PRO A 167 -23.74 -9.17 10.80
N PRO A 168 -22.63 -9.74 10.28
CA PRO A 168 -21.25 -9.34 10.52
C PRO A 168 -20.91 -8.00 9.87
N SER A 169 -20.03 -7.19 10.46
CA SER A 169 -19.72 -5.84 9.97
C SER A 169 -18.23 -5.65 9.66
N VAL A 170 -17.91 -4.64 8.83
CA VAL A 170 -16.53 -4.23 8.55
C VAL A 170 -15.81 -3.80 9.83
N SER A 171 -16.48 -3.11 10.76
CA SER A 171 -15.90 -2.72 12.04
C SER A 171 -15.61 -3.95 12.94
N ALA A 172 -16.44 -5.00 12.84
CA ALA A 172 -16.17 -6.27 13.49
C ALA A 172 -14.93 -6.97 12.91
N TRP A 173 -14.76 -6.94 11.60
CA TRP A 173 -13.56 -7.43 10.94
C TRP A 173 -12.31 -6.66 11.39
N TRP A 174 -12.37 -5.33 11.45
CA TRP A 174 -11.27 -4.49 11.92
C TRP A 174 -10.85 -4.77 13.37
N ARG A 175 -11.77 -5.28 14.21
CA ARG A 175 -11.44 -5.68 15.59
C ARG A 175 -10.37 -6.77 15.65
N THR A 176 -10.28 -7.67 14.66
CA THR A 176 -9.20 -8.66 14.60
C THR A 176 -7.85 -7.99 14.32
N VAL A 177 -7.79 -7.01 13.43
CA VAL A 177 -6.57 -6.23 13.18
C VAL A 177 -6.10 -5.47 14.44
N ARG A 178 -7.04 -5.04 15.27
CA ARG A 178 -6.74 -4.35 16.55
C ARG A 178 -6.17 -5.24 17.64
N LEU A 179 -6.07 -6.53 17.44
CA LEU A 179 -5.39 -7.44 18.40
C LEU A 179 -3.86 -7.32 18.31
N TYR A 180 -3.33 -6.74 17.26
CA TYR A 180 -1.89 -6.53 17.08
C TYR A 180 -1.41 -5.34 17.89
N THR A 181 -0.27 -5.52 18.59
CA THR A 181 0.30 -4.53 19.51
C THR A 181 1.76 -4.27 19.21
N ASP A 182 2.27 -3.13 19.64
CA ASP A 182 3.69 -2.83 19.64
C ASP A 182 4.36 -3.16 20.99
N GLN A 183 5.66 -2.84 21.13
CA GLN A 183 6.44 -3.08 22.35
C GLN A 183 5.95 -2.28 23.56
N THR A 184 5.12 -1.27 23.37
CA THR A 184 4.50 -0.49 24.46
C THR A 184 3.15 -1.06 24.88
N SER A 185 2.74 -2.18 24.28
CA SER A 185 1.41 -2.80 24.39
C SER A 185 0.28 -1.90 23.84
N ALA A 186 0.61 -0.94 23.00
CA ALA A 186 -0.38 -0.15 22.29
C ALA A 186 -0.96 -0.96 21.11
N ASN A 187 -2.27 -1.12 21.09
CA ASN A 187 -2.97 -1.80 20.01
C ASN A 187 -3.07 -0.96 18.75
N VAL A 188 -3.19 -1.62 17.59
CA VAL A 188 -3.66 -0.95 16.38
C VAL A 188 -4.94 -0.16 16.67
N SER A 189 -5.00 1.06 16.17
CA SER A 189 -6.05 2.03 16.49
C SER A 189 -7.46 1.54 16.17
N ALA A 190 -8.38 1.84 17.07
CA ALA A 190 -9.81 1.71 16.82
C ALA A 190 -10.36 2.86 15.96
N ALA A 191 -9.71 4.01 15.99
CA ALA A 191 -10.15 5.21 15.29
C ALA A 191 -9.57 5.21 13.87
N VAL A 192 -10.42 4.97 12.89
CA VAL A 192 -10.08 5.06 11.46
C VAL A 192 -11.01 6.06 10.80
N SER A 193 -10.47 7.03 10.11
CA SER A 193 -11.24 8.09 9.45
C SER A 193 -10.84 8.26 7.99
N LEU A 194 -11.81 8.67 7.18
CA LEU A 194 -11.56 9.10 5.81
C LEU A 194 -11.12 10.56 5.81
N GLY A 195 -9.88 10.81 5.45
CA GLY A 195 -9.26 12.12 5.39
C GLY A 195 -9.50 12.90 4.10
N ALA A 196 -8.68 13.91 3.88
CA ALA A 196 -8.65 14.66 2.63
C ALA A 196 -8.23 13.76 1.47
N GLU A 197 -8.75 14.04 0.28
CA GLU A 197 -8.51 13.27 -0.92
C GLU A 197 -7.81 14.09 -2.01
N LYS A 198 -6.97 13.44 -2.80
CA LYS A 198 -6.35 14.04 -3.98
C LYS A 198 -6.84 13.33 -5.25
N CYS A 199 -7.00 14.09 -6.34
CA CYS A 199 -7.31 13.52 -7.65
C CYS A 199 -6.21 13.93 -8.63
N ASP A 200 -5.67 12.93 -9.31
CA ASP A 200 -4.79 13.11 -10.47
C ASP A 200 -5.40 12.43 -11.71
N ALA A 201 -6.48 13.03 -12.20
CA ALA A 201 -7.21 12.51 -13.36
C ALA A 201 -6.41 12.59 -14.68
N ARG A 202 -5.31 13.35 -14.70
CA ARG A 202 -4.45 13.50 -15.88
C ARG A 202 -3.28 12.53 -15.89
N MET A 203 -3.12 11.72 -14.84
CA MET A 203 -2.03 10.76 -14.70
C MET A 203 -0.67 11.47 -14.90
N SER A 204 -0.34 12.38 -13.99
CA SER A 204 0.82 13.29 -14.10
C SER A 204 2.16 12.57 -14.34
N ARG A 205 2.23 11.26 -14.02
CA ARG A 205 3.38 10.39 -14.24
C ARG A 205 3.15 9.33 -15.32
N GLY A 206 2.11 9.52 -16.16
CA GLY A 206 1.75 8.57 -17.22
C GLY A 206 0.91 7.38 -16.72
N ALA A 207 0.64 6.45 -17.65
CA ALA A 207 -0.19 5.27 -17.39
C ALA A 207 0.60 4.01 -17.04
N ARG A 208 1.93 4.09 -17.02
CA ARG A 208 2.83 3.00 -16.60
C ARG A 208 3.71 3.53 -15.49
N LEU A 209 3.59 2.93 -14.33
CA LEU A 209 4.25 3.39 -13.11
C LEU A 209 5.16 2.29 -12.57
N SER A 210 6.32 2.69 -12.07
CA SER A 210 7.15 1.86 -11.20
C SER A 210 6.68 1.98 -9.74
N ARG A 211 7.21 1.14 -8.85
CA ARG A 211 6.99 1.27 -7.40
C ARG A 211 7.49 2.62 -6.87
N MET A 212 8.59 3.13 -7.43
CA MET A 212 9.10 4.46 -7.07
C MET A 212 8.19 5.60 -7.56
N ASP A 213 7.48 5.42 -8.68
CA ASP A 213 6.50 6.41 -9.13
C ASP A 213 5.31 6.49 -8.18
N ILE A 214 4.94 5.40 -7.52
CA ILE A 214 3.89 5.43 -6.48
C ILE A 214 4.32 6.33 -5.31
N GLN A 215 5.56 6.23 -4.82
CA GLN A 215 6.09 7.15 -3.80
C GLN A 215 6.09 8.61 -4.30
N ALA A 216 6.45 8.81 -5.57
CA ALA A 216 6.43 10.13 -6.17
C ALA A 216 5.01 10.70 -6.34
N VAL A 217 4.00 9.85 -6.57
CA VAL A 217 2.57 10.25 -6.52
C VAL A 217 2.17 10.72 -5.13
N VAL A 218 2.60 10.02 -4.07
CA VAL A 218 2.39 10.46 -2.69
C VAL A 218 3.06 11.80 -2.44
N ARG A 219 4.35 11.97 -2.83
CA ARG A 219 5.07 13.24 -2.74
C ARG A 219 4.31 14.38 -3.42
N ASP A 220 3.88 14.18 -4.66
CA ASP A 220 3.17 15.20 -5.43
C ASP A 220 1.83 15.57 -4.80
N ALA A 221 1.21 14.63 -4.08
CA ALA A 221 -0.04 14.88 -3.35
C ALA A 221 0.18 15.73 -2.09
N VAL A 222 1.24 15.45 -1.30
CA VAL A 222 1.53 16.18 -0.04
C VAL A 222 2.24 17.52 -0.29
N THR A 223 2.95 17.68 -1.42
CA THR A 223 3.64 18.93 -1.77
C THR A 223 2.90 19.79 -2.78
N ALA A 224 1.68 19.43 -3.13
CA ALA A 224 0.89 20.14 -4.13
C ALA A 224 0.67 21.61 -3.75
N ARG A 225 0.83 22.54 -4.70
CA ARG A 225 0.59 23.97 -4.47
C ARG A 225 -0.85 24.29 -4.08
N THR A 226 -1.79 23.51 -4.57
CA THR A 226 -3.22 23.69 -4.29
C THR A 226 -3.78 22.48 -3.56
N ARG A 227 -4.32 22.73 -2.36
CA ARG A 227 -4.90 21.69 -1.51
C ARG A 227 -3.97 20.47 -1.38
N PRO A 228 -2.78 20.63 -0.80
CA PRO A 228 -1.93 19.51 -0.47
C PRO A 228 -2.66 18.58 0.49
N LEU A 229 -2.33 17.30 0.45
CA LEU A 229 -2.71 16.41 1.55
C LEU A 229 -1.89 16.77 2.79
N PRO A 230 -2.47 16.65 3.99
CA PRO A 230 -1.72 16.87 5.22
C PRO A 230 -0.59 15.84 5.31
N VAL A 231 0.55 16.26 5.88
CA VAL A 231 1.65 15.37 6.25
C VAL A 231 1.41 14.93 7.69
N ASP A 232 1.16 13.66 7.89
CA ASP A 232 0.99 13.04 9.21
C ASP A 232 1.77 11.73 9.24
N SER A 233 2.89 11.72 9.95
CA SER A 233 3.76 10.55 10.12
C SER A 233 3.34 9.63 11.27
N SER A 234 2.36 10.02 12.07
CA SER A 234 1.90 9.27 13.25
C SER A 234 0.64 8.44 12.99
N GLY A 235 -0.24 8.89 12.09
CA GLY A 235 -1.51 8.22 11.80
C GLY A 235 -2.01 8.39 10.37
N GLY A 236 -1.29 9.16 9.54
CA GLY A 236 -1.66 9.35 8.13
C GLY A 236 -1.31 8.15 7.27
N VAL A 237 -2.28 7.61 6.55
CA VAL A 237 -2.12 6.54 5.56
C VAL A 237 -2.49 7.08 4.19
N TYR A 238 -1.58 6.97 3.22
CA TYR A 238 -1.76 7.48 1.86
C TYR A 238 -2.12 6.32 0.93
N LEU A 239 -3.40 6.24 0.56
CA LEU A 239 -3.92 5.14 -0.25
C LEU A 239 -3.97 5.55 -1.72
N VAL A 240 -3.01 5.10 -2.52
CA VAL A 240 -2.95 5.34 -3.96
C VAL A 240 -3.83 4.32 -4.68
N LEU A 241 -4.82 4.80 -5.42
CA LEU A 241 -5.79 3.99 -6.14
C LEU A 241 -5.66 4.27 -7.62
N THR A 242 -5.22 3.30 -8.41
CA THR A 242 -5.06 3.45 -9.86
C THR A 242 -6.26 2.92 -10.62
N SER A 243 -6.73 3.70 -11.60
CA SER A 243 -7.85 3.34 -12.47
C SER A 243 -7.47 2.24 -13.49
N PRO A 244 -8.45 1.58 -14.14
CA PRO A 244 -8.20 0.38 -14.95
C PRO A 244 -7.25 0.56 -16.14
N GLU A 245 -7.01 1.78 -16.57
CA GLU A 245 -6.06 2.11 -17.65
C GLU A 245 -4.60 2.19 -17.20
N VAL A 246 -4.36 2.27 -15.88
CA VAL A 246 -3.01 2.41 -15.30
C VAL A 246 -2.41 1.04 -15.03
N SER A 247 -1.13 0.89 -15.35
CA SER A 247 -0.31 -0.28 -15.03
C SER A 247 0.76 0.13 -14.04
N VAL A 248 0.95 -0.67 -13.01
CA VAL A 248 2.05 -0.53 -12.07
C VAL A 248 2.96 -1.75 -12.22
N GLU A 249 4.23 -1.60 -11.89
CA GLU A 249 5.21 -2.68 -11.88
C GLU A 249 4.67 -3.90 -11.11
N ASP A 250 4.82 -5.09 -11.68
CA ASP A 250 4.34 -6.39 -11.19
C ASP A 250 2.82 -6.56 -11.09
N PHE A 251 2.02 -5.54 -11.43
CA PHE A 251 0.55 -5.63 -11.42
C PHE A 251 0.04 -6.71 -12.37
N CYS A 252 -0.89 -7.54 -11.91
CA CYS A 252 -1.41 -8.73 -12.60
C CYS A 252 -0.43 -9.92 -12.71
N GLY A 253 0.81 -9.74 -12.32
CA GLY A 253 1.82 -10.80 -12.30
C GLY A 253 1.99 -11.37 -10.90
N GLN A 254 2.53 -10.56 -10.02
CA GLN A 254 2.85 -10.95 -8.64
C GLN A 254 2.00 -10.22 -7.61
N VAL A 255 1.44 -9.03 -7.95
CA VAL A 255 0.74 -8.20 -6.99
C VAL A 255 -0.56 -7.63 -7.55
N CYS A 256 -1.54 -7.43 -6.68
CA CYS A 256 -2.78 -6.68 -6.90
C CYS A 256 -2.80 -5.36 -6.13
N GLY A 257 -2.04 -5.27 -5.08
CA GLY A 257 -1.71 -4.15 -4.25
C GLY A 257 -0.37 -4.35 -3.58
N PHE A 258 0.10 -3.38 -2.86
CA PHE A 258 1.18 -3.48 -1.91
C PHE A 258 1.14 -2.30 -0.95
N HIS A 259 1.73 -2.46 0.23
CA HIS A 259 1.97 -1.37 1.15
C HIS A 259 3.47 -1.22 1.43
N TYR A 260 3.87 -0.02 1.84
CA TYR A 260 5.24 0.31 2.25
C TYR A 260 5.26 1.68 2.93
N PHE A 261 6.44 2.20 3.15
CA PHE A 261 6.65 3.58 3.61
C PHE A 261 7.50 4.38 2.62
N THR A 262 7.32 5.69 2.60
CA THR A 262 8.06 6.57 1.70
C THR A 262 9.46 6.86 2.24
N PHE A 263 10.42 7.01 1.34
CA PHE A 263 11.78 7.41 1.73
C PHE A 263 11.86 8.93 1.91
N PRO A 264 12.45 9.42 3.03
CA PRO A 264 12.65 10.85 3.25
C PRO A 264 13.44 11.55 2.13
N SER A 265 14.36 10.84 1.48
CA SER A 265 15.10 11.35 0.31
C SER A 265 14.21 11.64 -0.91
N VAL A 266 13.05 10.99 -1.02
CA VAL A 266 12.11 11.13 -2.14
C VAL A 266 10.96 12.06 -1.79
N VAL A 267 10.39 11.92 -0.60
CA VAL A 267 9.15 12.59 -0.17
C VAL A 267 9.41 13.69 0.85
N GLY A 268 10.54 13.65 1.56
CA GLY A 268 10.84 14.54 2.69
C GLY A 268 10.44 13.97 4.05
N TYR A 269 9.61 12.92 4.06
CA TYR A 269 9.06 12.29 5.26
C TYR A 269 8.97 10.77 5.08
N THR A 270 8.98 10.03 6.18
CA THR A 270 8.59 8.62 6.22
C THR A 270 7.08 8.57 6.46
N LEU A 271 6.32 8.19 5.43
CA LEU A 271 4.86 8.13 5.45
C LEU A 271 4.40 6.74 5.03
N PRO A 272 3.61 6.04 5.85
CA PRO A 272 3.02 4.77 5.46
C PRO A 272 2.07 4.96 4.28
N TYR A 273 2.18 4.12 3.26
CA TYR A 273 1.29 4.17 2.10
C TYR A 273 0.95 2.77 1.59
N ALA A 274 -0.20 2.67 0.95
CA ALA A 274 -0.59 1.50 0.18
C ALA A 274 -0.95 1.91 -1.25
N TRP A 275 -0.75 0.99 -2.17
CA TRP A 275 -1.24 1.10 -3.54
C TRP A 275 -2.14 -0.09 -3.87
N VAL A 276 -3.25 0.16 -4.56
CA VAL A 276 -4.16 -0.89 -5.07
C VAL A 276 -4.59 -0.55 -6.50
N GLY A 277 -4.45 -1.54 -7.40
CA GLY A 277 -4.81 -1.42 -8.81
C GLY A 277 -6.22 -1.88 -9.13
N ASN A 278 -6.92 -1.17 -10.03
CA ASN A 278 -8.19 -1.65 -10.56
C ASN A 278 -7.95 -2.65 -11.71
N SER A 279 -8.19 -3.92 -11.44
CA SER A 279 -7.93 -5.04 -12.35
C SER A 279 -8.99 -5.25 -13.46
N ALA A 280 -10.10 -4.51 -13.43
CA ALA A 280 -11.28 -4.76 -14.26
C ALA A 280 -11.00 -4.96 -15.77
N ARG A 281 -9.95 -4.35 -16.31
CA ARG A 281 -9.59 -4.42 -17.74
C ARG A 281 -8.39 -5.32 -18.05
N ARG A 282 -7.66 -5.77 -17.02
CA ARG A 282 -6.39 -6.46 -17.25
C ARG A 282 -6.39 -7.90 -16.76
N CYS A 283 -6.77 -8.09 -15.50
CA CYS A 283 -6.64 -9.37 -14.82
C CYS A 283 -7.69 -9.52 -13.71
N PRO A 284 -8.98 -9.35 -14.01
CA PRO A 284 -9.99 -9.51 -12.97
C PRO A 284 -9.97 -10.92 -12.36
N GLU A 285 -9.63 -11.93 -13.16
CA GLU A 285 -9.49 -13.32 -12.72
C GLU A 285 -8.35 -13.54 -11.72
N VAL A 286 -7.37 -12.60 -11.67
CA VAL A 286 -6.24 -12.66 -10.74
C VAL A 286 -6.52 -11.81 -9.51
N CYS A 287 -6.94 -10.54 -9.71
CA CYS A 287 -7.02 -9.54 -8.66
C CYS A 287 -8.44 -9.20 -8.20
N ALA A 288 -9.47 -9.84 -8.77
CA ALA A 288 -10.87 -9.68 -8.36
C ALA A 288 -11.55 -11.02 -8.09
N TYR A 289 -10.79 -12.05 -7.74
CA TYR A 289 -11.34 -13.31 -7.24
C TYR A 289 -12.13 -13.03 -5.93
N PRO A 290 -13.31 -13.65 -5.72
CA PRO A 290 -13.97 -14.66 -6.55
C PRO A 290 -14.99 -14.09 -7.55
N PHE A 291 -15.01 -12.80 -7.82
CA PHE A 291 -15.93 -12.17 -8.77
C PHE A 291 -15.55 -12.43 -10.25
N ALA A 292 -14.31 -12.84 -10.48
CA ALA A 292 -13.83 -13.41 -11.72
C ALA A 292 -13.01 -14.66 -11.39
N ILE A 293 -13.11 -15.71 -12.24
CA ILE A 293 -12.50 -17.00 -11.96
C ILE A 293 -11.38 -17.27 -12.95
N PRO A 294 -10.17 -17.65 -12.49
CA PRO A 294 -9.09 -18.07 -13.37
C PRO A 294 -9.45 -19.32 -14.18
N ALA A 295 -8.99 -19.37 -15.44
CA ALA A 295 -9.28 -20.49 -16.34
C ALA A 295 -8.80 -21.86 -15.84
N TYR A 296 -7.82 -21.90 -14.95
CA TYR A 296 -7.30 -23.12 -14.35
C TYR A 296 -8.12 -23.63 -13.14
N VAL A 297 -9.22 -22.96 -12.79
CA VAL A 297 -10.19 -23.40 -11.77
C VAL A 297 -11.46 -23.88 -12.49
N PRO A 298 -11.50 -25.11 -13.00
CA PRO A 298 -12.62 -25.57 -13.80
C PRO A 298 -13.88 -25.79 -12.96
N GLY A 299 -15.04 -25.56 -13.59
CA GLY A 299 -16.35 -25.87 -12.99
C GLY A 299 -16.85 -24.87 -11.95
N ARG A 300 -16.07 -23.89 -11.54
CA ARG A 300 -16.51 -22.83 -10.63
C ARG A 300 -17.12 -21.67 -11.41
N LYS A 301 -18.23 -21.15 -10.92
CA LYS A 301 -18.84 -19.91 -11.44
C LYS A 301 -18.36 -18.73 -10.60
N PRO A 302 -18.15 -17.56 -11.22
CA PRO A 302 -17.83 -16.35 -10.47
C PRO A 302 -18.98 -15.95 -9.54
N GLU A 303 -18.64 -15.45 -8.37
CA GLU A 303 -19.59 -14.86 -7.43
C GLU A 303 -20.11 -13.51 -7.98
N ALA A 304 -21.36 -13.18 -7.70
CA ALA A 304 -21.88 -11.88 -8.07
C ALA A 304 -21.32 -10.79 -7.11
N PRO A 305 -20.72 -9.70 -7.64
CA PRO A 305 -20.11 -8.66 -6.81
C PRO A 305 -21.16 -7.85 -6.04
N PRO A 306 -20.96 -7.56 -4.74
CA PRO A 306 -21.99 -6.97 -3.89
C PRO A 306 -22.35 -5.51 -4.23
N ASN A 307 -21.48 -4.81 -4.96
CA ASN A 307 -21.75 -3.43 -5.42
C ASN A 307 -21.90 -3.36 -6.96
N GLY A 308 -21.92 -4.49 -7.64
CA GLY A 308 -22.15 -4.60 -9.09
C GLY A 308 -20.95 -4.18 -9.95
N ASP A 309 -19.76 -4.09 -9.39
CA ASP A 309 -18.53 -3.69 -10.11
C ASP A 309 -17.39 -4.63 -9.72
N VAL A 310 -17.10 -5.60 -10.60
CA VAL A 310 -16.06 -6.62 -10.36
C VAL A 310 -14.71 -6.01 -9.98
N GLY A 311 -14.28 -4.95 -10.69
CA GLY A 311 -13.00 -4.32 -10.41
C GLY A 311 -12.96 -3.62 -9.06
N VAL A 312 -14.02 -2.87 -8.72
CA VAL A 312 -14.07 -2.13 -7.45
C VAL A 312 -14.32 -3.06 -6.27
N ASP A 313 -15.17 -4.06 -6.41
CA ASP A 313 -15.42 -5.04 -5.34
C ASP A 313 -14.16 -5.89 -5.09
N GLY A 314 -13.42 -6.27 -6.14
CA GLY A 314 -12.09 -6.86 -6.01
C GLY A 314 -11.10 -5.93 -5.31
N MET A 315 -11.04 -4.65 -5.71
CA MET A 315 -10.19 -3.67 -5.03
C MET A 315 -10.52 -3.50 -3.56
N VAL A 316 -11.79 -3.58 -3.16
CA VAL A 316 -12.16 -3.45 -1.74
C VAL A 316 -11.53 -4.56 -0.91
N SER A 317 -11.50 -5.80 -1.42
CA SER A 317 -10.80 -6.91 -0.74
C SER A 317 -9.31 -6.64 -0.61
N VAL A 318 -8.66 -6.18 -1.69
CA VAL A 318 -7.22 -5.83 -1.67
C VAL A 318 -6.95 -4.62 -0.78
N ILE A 319 -7.80 -3.59 -0.77
CA ILE A 319 -7.67 -2.44 0.14
C ILE A 319 -7.78 -2.90 1.61
N ALA A 320 -8.68 -3.83 1.92
CA ALA A 320 -8.79 -4.39 3.27
C ALA A 320 -7.51 -5.10 3.68
N HIS A 321 -6.96 -5.94 2.80
CA HIS A 321 -5.71 -6.66 2.97
C HIS A 321 -4.56 -5.69 3.28
N GLU A 322 -4.28 -4.76 2.37
CA GLU A 322 -3.17 -3.81 2.49
C GLU A 322 -3.30 -2.88 3.71
N LEU A 323 -4.52 -2.48 4.07
CA LEU A 323 -4.75 -1.66 5.27
C LEU A 323 -4.55 -2.44 6.57
N ALA A 324 -4.89 -3.73 6.60
CA ALA A 324 -4.66 -4.57 7.76
C ALA A 324 -3.17 -4.77 8.02
N GLU A 325 -2.41 -5.05 6.99
CA GLU A 325 -0.97 -5.23 7.06
C GLU A 325 -0.24 -3.93 7.35
N LEU A 326 -0.58 -2.85 6.64
CA LEU A 326 -0.02 -1.53 6.92
C LEU A 326 -0.26 -1.09 8.37
N ALA A 327 -1.41 -1.43 8.96
CA ALA A 327 -1.70 -1.07 10.34
C ALA A 327 -0.90 -1.88 11.35
N SER A 328 -0.62 -3.16 11.07
CA SER A 328 0.15 -4.05 11.95
C SER A 328 1.66 -4.01 11.68
N ASN A 329 2.09 -3.51 10.51
CA ASN A 329 3.49 -3.49 10.09
C ASN A 329 3.84 -2.27 9.21
N PRO A 330 3.62 -1.02 9.66
CA PRO A 330 3.71 0.19 8.82
C PRO A 330 5.11 0.48 8.29
N LEU A 331 6.15 -0.07 8.91
CA LEU A 331 7.56 0.16 8.54
C LEU A 331 8.30 -1.15 8.20
N ALA A 332 7.58 -2.21 7.85
CA ALA A 332 8.12 -3.53 7.49
C ALA A 332 9.04 -4.14 8.58
N ASN A 333 8.77 -3.88 9.84
CA ASN A 333 9.60 -4.33 10.97
C ASN A 333 8.80 -4.66 12.24
N ALA A 334 7.49 -4.91 12.13
CA ALA A 334 6.64 -5.22 13.26
C ALA A 334 6.08 -6.66 13.20
N TRP A 335 4.97 -6.92 12.57
CA TRP A 335 4.31 -8.23 12.59
C TRP A 335 4.40 -8.94 11.24
N TYR A 336 5.26 -9.94 11.15
CA TYR A 336 5.37 -10.82 9.96
C TYR A 336 5.97 -12.18 10.34
N ALA A 337 5.81 -13.17 9.45
CA ALA A 337 6.38 -14.50 9.61
C ALA A 337 7.78 -14.55 9.00
N GLY A 338 8.70 -15.25 9.67
CA GLY A 338 10.08 -15.38 9.22
C GLY A 338 10.97 -14.23 9.68
N SER A 339 12.21 -14.21 9.19
CA SER A 339 13.24 -13.25 9.61
C SER A 339 13.63 -12.24 8.52
N ASP A 340 13.08 -12.36 7.31
CA ASP A 340 13.41 -11.47 6.18
C ASP A 340 12.37 -10.37 6.02
N PRO A 341 12.69 -9.13 6.41
CA PRO A 341 11.77 -8.00 6.25
C PRO A 341 11.61 -7.54 4.80
N SER A 342 12.44 -8.05 3.86
CA SER A 342 12.35 -7.69 2.44
C SER A 342 11.18 -8.37 1.73
N PHE A 343 10.74 -9.52 2.28
CA PHE A 343 9.64 -10.34 1.76
C PHE A 343 8.81 -10.87 2.93
N PRO A 344 8.20 -9.99 3.73
CA PRO A 344 7.44 -10.44 4.87
C PRO A 344 6.19 -11.18 4.41
N THR A 345 5.86 -12.28 5.10
CA THR A 345 4.53 -12.89 4.99
C THR A 345 3.71 -12.36 6.15
N GLU A 346 2.67 -11.60 5.87
CA GLU A 346 1.98 -10.79 6.87
C GLU A 346 0.59 -11.35 7.22
N ILE A 347 -0.15 -10.61 8.00
CA ILE A 347 -1.38 -11.10 8.63
C ILE A 347 -2.52 -11.41 7.66
N ALA A 348 -2.55 -10.79 6.51
CA ALA A 348 -3.56 -11.06 5.48
C ALA A 348 -3.04 -12.04 4.43
N ASP A 349 -1.72 -12.07 4.15
CA ASP A 349 -1.08 -13.07 3.30
C ASP A 349 -1.35 -14.49 3.79
N LEU A 350 -1.27 -14.71 5.12
CA LEU A 350 -1.54 -15.99 5.74
C LEU A 350 -2.97 -16.50 5.53
N CYS A 351 -3.88 -15.60 5.14
CA CYS A 351 -5.29 -15.88 4.96
C CYS A 351 -5.76 -15.65 3.52
N GLU A 352 -4.82 -15.66 2.58
CA GLU A 352 -5.12 -15.40 1.17
C GLU A 352 -6.23 -16.34 0.65
N GLY A 353 -7.26 -15.73 0.04
CA GLY A 353 -8.39 -16.46 -0.53
C GLY A 353 -9.43 -16.99 0.47
N ILE A 354 -9.27 -16.76 1.77
CA ILE A 354 -10.20 -17.17 2.81
C ILE A 354 -11.15 -16.04 3.16
N TYR A 355 -12.46 -16.24 2.90
CA TYR A 355 -13.51 -15.26 3.13
C TYR A 355 -14.60 -15.74 4.08
N GLY A 356 -14.56 -17.02 4.46
CA GLY A 356 -15.57 -17.66 5.32
C GLY A 356 -15.09 -19.01 5.85
N THR A 357 -15.90 -19.61 6.72
CA THR A 357 -15.62 -20.91 7.33
C THR A 357 -15.38 -21.98 6.27
N GLY A 358 -14.33 -22.77 6.45
CA GLY A 358 -13.90 -23.81 5.52
C GLY A 358 -13.20 -23.29 4.25
N GLY A 359 -12.87 -22.00 4.21
CA GLY A 359 -12.09 -21.42 3.11
C GLY A 359 -10.66 -21.94 3.07
N GLY A 360 -10.11 -22.02 1.86
CA GLY A 360 -8.76 -22.48 1.59
C GLY A 360 -8.64 -23.07 0.18
N GLY A 361 -7.46 -23.09 -0.37
CA GLY A 361 -7.28 -23.52 -1.76
C GLY A 361 -8.12 -22.67 -2.72
N ALA A 362 -8.84 -23.28 -3.65
CA ALA A 362 -9.75 -22.60 -4.57
C ALA A 362 -11.16 -22.36 -3.99
N TYR A 363 -11.38 -22.59 -2.71
CA TYR A 363 -12.66 -22.42 -2.04
C TYR A 363 -12.64 -21.21 -1.10
N THR A 364 -13.54 -20.27 -1.31
CA THR A 364 -13.63 -19.02 -0.54
C THR A 364 -14.10 -19.19 0.89
N GLY A 365 -14.58 -20.34 1.25
CA GLY A 365 -15.37 -20.57 2.45
C GLY A 365 -16.85 -20.25 2.29
N GLN A 366 -17.60 -20.38 3.36
CA GLN A 366 -19.05 -20.13 3.36
C GLN A 366 -19.29 -18.61 3.36
N LEU A 367 -19.96 -18.13 2.30
CA LEU A 367 -20.30 -16.73 2.12
C LEU A 367 -21.78 -16.48 2.42
N LEU A 368 -22.09 -15.24 2.79
CA LEU A 368 -23.45 -14.75 2.83
C LEU A 368 -23.91 -14.36 1.42
N THR A 369 -25.19 -14.50 1.15
CA THR A 369 -25.79 -14.14 -0.14
C THR A 369 -26.92 -13.12 0.07
N ASP A 370 -26.88 -12.05 -0.71
CA ASP A 370 -27.97 -11.06 -0.73
C ASP A 370 -29.19 -11.69 -1.40
N ALA A 371 -30.30 -11.78 -0.68
CA ALA A 371 -31.53 -12.40 -1.17
C ALA A 371 -32.15 -11.69 -2.40
N ARG A 372 -31.84 -10.41 -2.63
CA ARG A 372 -32.38 -9.62 -3.74
C ARG A 372 -31.53 -9.70 -4.99
N SER A 373 -30.21 -9.60 -4.82
CA SER A 373 -29.27 -9.52 -5.96
C SER A 373 -28.54 -10.84 -6.24
N GLY A 374 -28.56 -11.79 -5.30
CA GLY A 374 -27.73 -12.98 -5.36
C GLY A 374 -26.23 -12.69 -5.12
N ALA A 375 -25.88 -11.47 -4.74
CA ALA A 375 -24.48 -11.08 -4.57
C ALA A 375 -23.86 -11.73 -3.31
N ALA A 376 -22.62 -12.19 -3.46
CA ALA A 376 -21.84 -12.76 -2.36
C ALA A 376 -21.17 -11.66 -1.52
N TYR A 377 -21.20 -11.81 -0.20
CA TYR A 377 -20.56 -10.89 0.74
C TYR A 377 -20.24 -11.63 2.05
N ASN A 378 -19.42 -11.01 2.88
CA ASN A 378 -19.16 -11.54 4.24
C ASN A 378 -19.25 -10.48 5.33
N VAL A 379 -19.34 -9.18 4.98
CA VAL A 379 -19.50 -8.09 5.94
C VAL A 379 -20.46 -7.01 5.45
N ASN A 380 -21.18 -6.41 6.37
CA ASN A 380 -22.04 -5.26 6.17
C ASN A 380 -21.27 -3.97 6.50
N GLY A 381 -21.59 -2.89 5.79
CA GLY A 381 -20.96 -1.59 5.96
C GLY A 381 -21.92 -0.41 5.96
N ALA A 382 -21.35 0.76 6.04
CA ALA A 382 -22.07 2.01 6.10
C ALA A 382 -22.98 2.24 4.86
N GLY A 383 -24.15 2.82 5.09
CA GLY A 383 -25.12 3.13 4.03
C GLY A 383 -25.79 1.90 3.42
N GLY A 384 -25.88 0.80 4.16
CA GLY A 384 -26.52 -0.44 3.71
C GLY A 384 -25.71 -1.20 2.64
N ARG A 385 -24.44 -0.86 2.47
CA ARG A 385 -23.56 -1.57 1.53
C ARG A 385 -23.05 -2.86 2.13
N ARG A 386 -22.69 -3.79 1.24
CA ARG A 386 -22.09 -5.07 1.58
C ARG A 386 -20.74 -5.19 0.90
N PHE A 387 -19.83 -5.91 1.55
CA PHE A 387 -18.48 -6.11 1.04
C PHE A 387 -18.05 -7.55 1.22
N LEU A 388 -17.16 -8.01 0.36
CA LEU A 388 -16.45 -9.26 0.52
C LEU A 388 -14.99 -8.93 0.79
N VAL A 389 -14.54 -9.20 2.01
CA VAL A 389 -13.17 -8.95 2.44
C VAL A 389 -12.53 -10.22 2.92
N GLN A 390 -11.25 -10.39 2.63
CA GLN A 390 -10.48 -11.53 3.09
C GLN A 390 -10.37 -11.53 4.61
N TRP A 391 -10.37 -12.72 5.21
CA TRP A 391 -10.06 -12.90 6.63
C TRP A 391 -8.61 -12.52 6.90
N VAL A 392 -8.28 -12.30 8.16
CA VAL A 392 -6.92 -12.02 8.62
C VAL A 392 -6.52 -12.99 9.70
N TRP A 393 -5.23 -13.18 9.87
CA TRP A 393 -4.70 -14.03 10.95
C TRP A 393 -5.05 -13.44 12.30
N ASN A 394 -5.61 -14.25 13.17
CA ASN A 394 -5.91 -13.85 14.54
C ASN A 394 -4.72 -14.26 15.41
N PRO A 395 -3.98 -13.32 16.02
CA PRO A 395 -2.76 -13.63 16.77
C PRO A 395 -3.06 -14.39 18.09
N VAL A 396 -4.30 -14.30 18.62
CA VAL A 396 -4.71 -14.98 19.85
C VAL A 396 -5.11 -16.42 19.56
N LEU A 397 -5.82 -16.64 18.46
CA LEU A 397 -6.34 -17.95 18.07
C LEU A 397 -5.35 -18.75 17.22
N SER A 398 -4.34 -18.09 16.65
CA SER A 398 -3.34 -18.67 15.75
C SER A 398 -3.95 -19.34 14.52
N TYR A 399 -4.99 -18.72 13.92
CA TYR A 399 -5.58 -19.11 12.64
C TYR A 399 -6.33 -17.93 11.99
N CYS A 400 -6.68 -18.08 10.70
CA CYS A 400 -7.47 -17.10 9.97
C CYS A 400 -8.88 -17.02 10.51
N SER A 401 -9.36 -15.83 10.84
CA SER A 401 -10.71 -15.63 11.35
C SER A 401 -11.36 -14.37 10.79
N GLY A 402 -12.69 -14.35 10.83
CA GLY A 402 -13.49 -13.20 10.41
C GLY A 402 -14.89 -13.21 11.02
N PRO A 403 -15.62 -12.10 10.96
CA PRO A 403 -16.86 -11.90 11.71
C PRO A 403 -18.06 -12.72 11.19
N ASN A 404 -17.92 -13.41 10.06
CA ASN A 404 -18.91 -14.34 9.51
C ASN A 404 -18.59 -15.81 9.80
N ALA A 405 -17.63 -16.09 10.69
CA ALA A 405 -17.32 -17.44 11.06
C ALA A 405 -18.53 -18.11 11.75
N LEU A 406 -18.85 -19.33 11.34
CA LEU A 406 -20.03 -20.07 11.86
C LEU A 406 -19.74 -20.82 13.16
N ASP A 407 -18.49 -20.96 13.51
CA ASP A 407 -17.99 -21.78 14.58
C ASP A 407 -17.25 -20.93 15.65
N GLN A 408 -17.66 -19.67 15.82
CA GLN A 408 -17.21 -18.75 16.88
C GLN A 408 -18.01 -18.94 18.16
#